data_772603ed1ca52cb9580533df9e9a0a80
#
_entry.id   772603ed1ca52cb9580533df9e9a0a80
#
_cell.length_a   1.000
_cell.length_b   1.000
_cell.length_c   1.000
_cell.angle_alpha   90.00
_cell.angle_beta   90.00
_cell.angle_gamma   90.00
#
_symmetry.space_group_name_H-M   'P 1'
#
loop_
_entity.id
_entity.type
_entity.pdbx_description
1 polymer ?
#
loop_
_entity_poly.entity_id
_entity_poly.type
_entity_poly.pdbx_seq_one_letter_code
_entity_poly.pdbx_strand_id
1 'polypeptide(L)'
;MSLRRQLGVSLLVQGAGSASLLLATLWLGASLGPEQQGAFSRTKAEIEFVAAFAMFGLPQALFYFVKSSRLGGDAALRWAAGSAVLALPIAAFYMLVQHPQISLWPVAALALAVGLGVFQGQLRALLLVGRRTVWFNLVTALPQLVLLLGVLVLVGSGSVNEQRWPWLFALAFGSAAGFALWRLKRSANAAPTSTAIGWRQLGHYGLAAWLAAALYTAAILLVQRWVERSQGAAMLGVFTMAMTLVQVPLTPVSYAAPLLFRRWMERPGAQASRRWALLLFGALLGVAALVWFAAPLWPRLGLGSGYEGLARALAVLLVGGAAEAASRVLGVNANASGTPWVAVRAELARWGALGAGWVVASPSGLLPMCAVWSVSALAAAAVFALQARSAARQQGAAA
;
A
#
# COMPACT_ATOMS: atom_id res chain seq x y z
N MET A 1 12.55 -14.26 20.14
CA MET A 1 12.58 -12.79 20.36
C MET A 1 11.26 -12.35 20.99
N SER A 2 11.32 -11.47 22.00
CA SER A 2 10.11 -10.86 22.58
C SER A 2 9.35 -10.02 21.54
N LEU A 3 8.03 -9.86 21.68
CA LEU A 3 7.20 -9.04 20.76
C LEU A 3 7.72 -7.61 20.67
N ARG A 4 8.15 -7.02 21.82
CA ARG A 4 8.73 -5.66 21.85
C ARG A 4 9.96 -5.53 20.96
N ARG A 5 10.87 -6.50 20.97
CA ARG A 5 12.07 -6.52 20.13
C ARG A 5 11.72 -6.70 18.66
N GLN A 6 10.72 -7.54 18.33
CA GLN A 6 10.24 -7.71 16.94
C GLN A 6 9.62 -6.42 16.42
N LEU A 7 8.78 -5.74 17.22
CA LEU A 7 8.20 -4.44 16.86
C LEU A 7 9.29 -3.38 16.66
N GLY A 8 10.26 -3.29 17.56
CA GLY A 8 11.37 -2.33 17.45
C GLY A 8 12.16 -2.53 16.15
N VAL A 9 12.55 -3.78 15.84
CA VAL A 9 13.26 -4.10 14.59
C VAL A 9 12.40 -3.78 13.36
N SER A 10 11.10 -4.10 13.38
CA SER A 10 10.20 -3.78 12.27
C SER A 10 10.08 -2.29 12.07
N LEU A 11 9.90 -1.51 13.14
CA LEU A 11 9.81 -0.05 13.07
C LEU A 11 11.10 0.59 12.54
N LEU A 12 12.26 0.11 12.99
CA LEU A 12 13.55 0.64 12.52
C LEU A 12 13.79 0.33 11.03
N VAL A 13 13.67 -0.94 10.62
CA VAL A 13 14.02 -1.34 9.25
C VAL A 13 13.01 -0.81 8.25
N GLN A 14 11.72 -0.99 8.52
CA GLN A 14 10.68 -0.52 7.60
C GLN A 14 10.51 1.01 7.69
N GLY A 15 10.76 1.61 8.86
CA GLY A 15 10.82 3.06 9.03
C GLY A 15 11.93 3.69 8.19
N ALA A 16 13.13 3.10 8.18
CA ALA A 16 14.22 3.52 7.31
C ALA A 16 13.83 3.41 5.82
N GLY A 17 13.18 2.32 5.41
CA GLY A 17 12.64 2.18 4.06
C GLY A 17 11.64 3.29 3.72
N SER A 18 10.64 3.55 4.58
CA SER A 18 9.67 4.63 4.32
C SER A 18 10.30 6.02 4.32
N ALA A 19 11.28 6.25 5.18
CA ALA A 19 12.07 7.49 5.14
C ALA A 19 12.81 7.63 3.81
N SER A 20 13.35 6.53 3.29
CA SER A 20 14.01 6.53 1.97
C SER A 20 13.06 6.90 0.84
N LEU A 21 11.85 6.32 0.81
CA LEU A 21 10.85 6.69 -0.19
C LEU A 21 10.41 8.15 -0.04
N LEU A 22 10.22 8.62 1.19
CA LEU A 22 9.90 10.02 1.46
C LEU A 22 11.02 10.95 0.97
N LEU A 23 12.27 10.63 1.30
CA LEU A 23 13.43 11.42 0.84
C LEU A 23 13.55 11.41 -0.69
N ALA A 24 13.32 10.26 -1.35
CA ALA A 24 13.29 10.18 -2.81
C ALA A 24 12.23 11.11 -3.39
N THR A 25 11.03 11.08 -2.81
CA THR A 25 9.89 11.89 -3.25
C THR A 25 10.15 13.40 -3.04
N LEU A 26 10.68 13.77 -1.86
CA LEU A 26 11.02 15.17 -1.54
C LEU A 26 12.16 15.68 -2.43
N TRP A 27 13.20 14.86 -2.63
CA TRP A 27 14.33 15.21 -3.50
C TRP A 27 13.89 15.40 -4.95
N LEU A 28 13.07 14.48 -5.46
CA LEU A 28 12.51 14.57 -6.81
C LEU A 28 11.70 15.86 -6.97
N GLY A 29 10.78 16.13 -6.03
CA GLY A 29 9.93 17.32 -6.05
C GLY A 29 10.71 18.62 -5.93
N ALA A 30 11.72 18.68 -5.05
CA ALA A 30 12.56 19.86 -4.87
C ALA A 30 13.48 20.13 -6.07
N SER A 31 13.98 19.07 -6.73
CA SER A 31 14.95 19.19 -7.83
C SER A 31 14.30 19.42 -9.19
N LEU A 32 13.15 18.81 -9.45
CA LEU A 32 12.52 18.75 -10.77
C LEU A 32 11.09 19.32 -10.81
N GLY A 33 10.57 19.72 -9.66
CA GLY A 33 9.25 20.30 -9.53
C GLY A 33 8.09 19.29 -9.47
N PRO A 34 6.86 19.80 -9.30
CA PRO A 34 5.68 18.97 -9.05
C PRO A 34 5.26 18.15 -10.25
N GLU A 35 5.57 18.56 -11.49
CA GLU A 35 5.19 17.83 -12.70
C GLU A 35 5.88 16.46 -12.77
N GLN A 36 7.21 16.42 -12.59
CA GLN A 36 7.98 15.17 -12.57
C GLN A 36 7.63 14.30 -11.36
N GLN A 37 7.31 14.93 -10.22
CA GLN A 37 6.78 14.26 -9.05
C GLN A 37 5.43 13.59 -9.35
N GLY A 38 4.55 14.26 -10.09
CA GLY A 38 3.28 13.73 -10.55
C GLY A 38 3.45 12.51 -11.45
N ALA A 39 4.35 12.60 -12.45
CA ALA A 39 4.65 11.50 -13.36
C ALA A 39 5.21 10.26 -12.65
N PHE A 40 6.15 10.44 -11.71
CA PHE A 40 6.68 9.36 -10.87
C PHE A 40 5.57 8.69 -10.06
N SER A 41 4.71 9.49 -9.42
CA SER A 41 3.63 8.98 -8.57
C SER A 41 2.54 8.28 -9.36
N ARG A 42 2.22 8.76 -10.57
CA ARG A 42 1.31 8.10 -11.51
C ARG A 42 1.84 6.71 -11.88
N THR A 43 3.11 6.63 -12.31
CA THR A 43 3.74 5.35 -12.64
C THR A 43 3.70 4.37 -11.46
N LYS A 44 3.99 4.86 -10.26
CA LYS A 44 3.89 4.07 -9.03
C LYS A 44 2.47 3.53 -8.82
N ALA A 45 1.46 4.39 -8.93
CA ALA A 45 0.06 4.00 -8.71
C ALA A 45 -0.43 2.99 -9.75
N GLU A 46 -0.02 3.12 -11.00
CA GLU A 46 -0.33 2.16 -12.06
C GLU A 46 0.29 0.78 -11.77
N ILE A 47 1.57 0.75 -11.39
CA ILE A 47 2.25 -0.50 -11.01
C ILE A 47 1.57 -1.14 -9.79
N GLU A 48 1.26 -0.35 -8.75
CA GLU A 48 0.61 -0.85 -7.53
C GLU A 48 -0.81 -1.39 -7.80
N PHE A 49 -1.58 -0.71 -8.65
CA PHE A 49 -2.92 -1.15 -9.04
C PHE A 49 -2.86 -2.47 -9.82
N VAL A 50 -2.05 -2.53 -10.89
CA VAL A 50 -1.97 -3.74 -11.71
C VAL A 50 -1.36 -4.90 -10.91
N ALA A 51 -0.37 -4.66 -10.06
CA ALA A 51 0.19 -5.68 -9.18
C ALA A 51 -0.84 -6.19 -8.17
N ALA A 52 -1.61 -5.31 -7.52
CA ALA A 52 -2.67 -5.70 -6.59
C ALA A 52 -3.73 -6.57 -7.28
N PHE A 53 -4.12 -6.19 -8.50
CA PHE A 53 -5.05 -6.96 -9.31
C PHE A 53 -4.47 -8.33 -9.69
N ALA A 54 -3.21 -8.39 -10.18
CA ALA A 54 -2.55 -9.60 -10.62
C ALA A 54 -2.12 -10.54 -9.47
N MET A 55 -2.10 -10.08 -8.23
CA MET A 55 -1.78 -10.91 -7.06
C MET A 55 -2.87 -11.93 -6.72
N PHE A 56 -4.12 -11.74 -7.12
CA PHE A 56 -5.27 -12.64 -6.86
C PHE A 56 -5.38 -13.13 -5.40
N GLY A 57 -4.92 -12.36 -4.41
CA GLY A 57 -4.93 -12.74 -3.00
C GLY A 57 -3.97 -13.88 -2.62
N LEU A 58 -3.11 -14.29 -3.54
CA LEU A 58 -2.15 -15.38 -3.31
C LEU A 58 -1.21 -15.15 -2.12
N PRO A 59 -0.70 -13.94 -1.80
CA PRO A 59 0.17 -13.75 -0.64
C PRO A 59 -0.46 -14.25 0.67
N GLN A 60 -1.74 -13.96 0.88
CA GLN A 60 -2.48 -14.39 2.07
C GLN A 60 -2.77 -15.89 2.04
N ALA A 61 -3.13 -16.42 0.87
CA ALA A 61 -3.38 -17.84 0.68
C ALA A 61 -2.11 -18.67 0.87
N LEU A 62 -1.00 -18.28 0.25
CA LEU A 62 0.29 -18.94 0.43
C LEU A 62 0.74 -18.92 1.89
N PHE A 63 0.63 -17.77 2.56
CA PHE A 63 0.93 -17.68 3.98
C PHE A 63 0.13 -18.70 4.79
N TYR A 64 -1.19 -18.76 4.59
CA TYR A 64 -2.08 -19.65 5.33
C TYR A 64 -1.76 -21.13 5.07
N PHE A 65 -1.69 -21.54 3.80
CA PHE A 65 -1.53 -22.95 3.43
C PHE A 65 -0.14 -23.49 3.73
N VAL A 66 0.91 -22.68 3.59
CA VAL A 66 2.27 -23.09 3.99
C VAL A 66 2.40 -23.16 5.51
N LYS A 67 1.81 -22.20 6.25
CA LYS A 67 1.84 -22.22 7.71
C LYS A 67 1.05 -23.39 8.30
N SER A 68 -0.02 -23.83 7.65
CA SER A 68 -0.82 -24.98 8.05
C SER A 68 -0.25 -26.33 7.55
N SER A 69 0.96 -26.32 6.97
CA SER A 69 1.64 -27.50 6.41
C SER A 69 0.85 -28.24 5.32
N ARG A 70 -0.11 -27.55 4.68
CA ARG A 70 -0.91 -28.09 3.56
C ARG A 70 -0.23 -27.86 2.21
N LEU A 71 0.71 -26.91 2.11
CA LEU A 71 1.44 -26.59 0.89
C LEU A 71 2.93 -26.58 1.19
N GLY A 72 3.70 -27.36 0.44
CA GLY A 72 5.18 -27.40 0.55
C GLY A 72 5.82 -26.15 -0.01
N GLY A 73 7.03 -25.82 0.48
CA GLY A 73 7.76 -24.61 0.09
C GLY A 73 8.03 -24.51 -1.42
N ASP A 74 8.43 -25.63 -2.06
CA ASP A 74 8.68 -25.65 -3.52
C ASP A 74 7.41 -25.46 -4.34
N ALA A 75 6.29 -26.04 -3.90
CA ALA A 75 5.00 -25.78 -4.53
C ALA A 75 4.57 -24.33 -4.38
N ALA A 76 4.78 -23.74 -3.20
CA ALA A 76 4.51 -22.32 -2.97
C ALA A 76 5.39 -21.41 -3.84
N LEU A 77 6.66 -21.76 -4.06
CA LEU A 77 7.55 -21.02 -4.97
C LEU A 77 7.10 -21.14 -6.43
N ARG A 78 6.62 -22.31 -6.86
CA ARG A 78 6.04 -22.48 -8.22
C ARG A 78 4.79 -21.61 -8.40
N TRP A 79 3.90 -21.58 -7.41
CA TRP A 79 2.73 -20.69 -7.43
C TRP A 79 3.13 -19.21 -7.48
N ALA A 80 4.11 -18.80 -6.70
CA ALA A 80 4.64 -17.44 -6.71
C ALA A 80 5.23 -17.08 -8.09
N ALA A 81 6.04 -17.94 -8.68
CA ALA A 81 6.62 -17.72 -10.00
C ALA A 81 5.55 -17.70 -11.10
N GLY A 82 4.61 -18.67 -11.08
CA GLY A 82 3.50 -18.72 -12.05
C GLY A 82 2.63 -17.47 -12.02
N SER A 83 2.29 -16.97 -10.84
CA SER A 83 1.51 -15.72 -10.71
C SER A 83 2.28 -14.49 -11.20
N ALA A 84 3.59 -14.43 -10.98
CA ALA A 84 4.43 -13.35 -11.50
C ALA A 84 4.52 -13.37 -13.04
N VAL A 85 4.63 -14.56 -13.63
CA VAL A 85 4.60 -14.71 -15.10
C VAL A 85 3.23 -14.31 -15.66
N LEU A 86 2.14 -14.72 -15.03
CA LEU A 86 0.78 -14.33 -15.42
C LEU A 86 0.55 -12.83 -15.31
N ALA A 87 1.22 -12.14 -14.37
CA ALA A 87 1.12 -10.70 -14.22
C ALA A 87 1.70 -9.92 -15.40
N LEU A 88 2.65 -10.48 -16.16
CA LEU A 88 3.27 -9.81 -17.31
C LEU A 88 2.26 -9.47 -18.42
N PRO A 89 1.49 -10.44 -18.97
CA PRO A 89 0.50 -10.13 -19.99
C PRO A 89 -0.64 -9.25 -19.46
N ILE A 90 -1.04 -9.37 -18.20
CA ILE A 90 -2.04 -8.49 -17.59
C ILE A 90 -1.56 -7.03 -17.59
N ALA A 91 -0.31 -6.80 -17.21
CA ALA A 91 0.28 -5.46 -17.19
C ALA A 91 0.49 -4.91 -18.61
N ALA A 92 0.95 -5.75 -19.54
CA ALA A 92 1.09 -5.35 -20.94
C ALA A 92 -0.27 -4.97 -21.55
N PHE A 93 -1.31 -5.77 -21.33
CA PHE A 93 -2.68 -5.48 -21.78
C PHE A 93 -3.19 -4.17 -21.18
N TYR A 94 -3.02 -3.96 -19.87
CA TYR A 94 -3.39 -2.70 -19.23
C TYR A 94 -2.74 -1.48 -19.91
N MET A 95 -1.43 -1.54 -20.18
CA MET A 95 -0.71 -0.45 -20.81
C MET A 95 -1.19 -0.18 -22.24
N LEU A 96 -1.41 -1.22 -23.03
CA LEU A 96 -1.89 -1.07 -24.41
C LEU A 96 -3.31 -0.47 -24.47
N VAL A 97 -4.18 -0.82 -23.50
CA VAL A 97 -5.52 -0.24 -23.40
C VAL A 97 -5.47 1.23 -22.96
N GLN A 98 -4.58 1.57 -22.02
CA GLN A 98 -4.49 2.94 -21.50
C GLN A 98 -3.74 3.89 -22.43
N HIS A 99 -2.78 3.38 -23.20
CA HIS A 99 -1.88 4.13 -24.06
C HIS A 99 -1.72 3.43 -25.41
N PRO A 100 -2.73 3.46 -26.32
CA PRO A 100 -2.72 2.66 -27.56
C PRO A 100 -1.56 2.96 -28.51
N GLN A 101 -0.96 4.15 -28.39
CA GLN A 101 0.14 4.59 -29.25
C GLN A 101 1.53 4.47 -28.57
N ILE A 102 1.63 3.83 -27.40
CA ILE A 102 2.88 3.72 -26.69
C ILE A 102 3.82 2.72 -27.38
N SER A 103 5.12 3.01 -27.36
CA SER A 103 6.13 2.07 -27.83
C SER A 103 6.23 0.83 -26.94
N LEU A 104 6.74 -0.28 -27.48
CA LEU A 104 6.85 -1.55 -26.73
C LEU A 104 7.80 -1.46 -25.50
N TRP A 105 8.75 -0.53 -25.54
CA TRP A 105 9.77 -0.42 -24.48
C TRP A 105 9.18 -0.04 -23.09
N PRO A 106 8.38 1.02 -22.93
CA PRO A 106 7.69 1.31 -21.69
C PRO A 106 6.68 0.23 -21.28
N VAL A 107 6.02 -0.44 -22.23
CA VAL A 107 5.12 -1.57 -21.95
C VAL A 107 5.89 -2.72 -21.29
N ALA A 108 7.03 -3.10 -21.85
CA ALA A 108 7.89 -4.14 -21.30
C ALA A 108 8.43 -3.77 -19.90
N ALA A 109 8.83 -2.51 -19.72
CA ALA A 109 9.33 -2.02 -18.44
C ALA A 109 8.27 -2.10 -17.34
N LEU A 110 7.05 -1.65 -17.62
CA LEU A 110 5.96 -1.69 -16.64
C LEU A 110 5.52 -3.14 -16.38
N ALA A 111 5.41 -3.97 -17.41
CA ALA A 111 5.10 -5.39 -17.25
C ALA A 111 6.12 -6.08 -16.35
N LEU A 112 7.41 -5.83 -16.57
CA LEU A 112 8.48 -6.37 -15.74
C LEU A 112 8.41 -5.85 -14.30
N ALA A 113 8.17 -4.55 -14.09
CA ALA A 113 8.00 -3.97 -12.75
C ALA A 113 6.83 -4.61 -12.00
N VAL A 114 5.69 -4.80 -12.66
CA VAL A 114 4.51 -5.47 -12.09
C VAL A 114 4.81 -6.93 -11.76
N GLY A 115 5.36 -7.70 -12.71
CA GLY A 115 5.68 -9.12 -12.51
C GLY A 115 6.66 -9.32 -11.33
N LEU A 116 7.73 -8.52 -11.27
CA LEU A 116 8.70 -8.56 -10.17
C LEU A 116 8.07 -8.09 -8.84
N GLY A 117 7.19 -7.09 -8.86
CA GLY A 117 6.44 -6.63 -7.69
C GLY A 117 5.50 -7.71 -7.14
N VAL A 118 4.78 -8.41 -8.02
CA VAL A 118 3.94 -9.56 -7.66
C VAL A 118 4.81 -10.67 -7.06
N PHE A 119 5.92 -11.03 -7.70
CA PHE A 119 6.84 -12.04 -7.20
C PHE A 119 7.41 -11.69 -5.83
N GLN A 120 7.90 -10.46 -5.65
CA GLN A 120 8.40 -9.95 -4.38
C GLN A 120 7.34 -10.01 -3.27
N GLY A 121 6.09 -9.64 -3.57
CA GLY A 121 4.97 -9.71 -2.63
C GLY A 121 4.69 -11.14 -2.14
N GLN A 122 4.75 -12.12 -3.04
CA GLN A 122 4.58 -13.54 -2.72
C GLN A 122 5.74 -14.07 -1.85
N LEU A 123 6.99 -13.82 -2.26
CA LEU A 123 8.18 -14.26 -1.52
C LEU A 123 8.23 -13.64 -0.11
N ARG A 124 7.80 -12.39 0.04
CA ARG A 124 7.68 -11.72 1.32
C ARG A 124 6.72 -12.44 2.26
N ALA A 125 5.56 -12.89 1.76
CA ALA A 125 4.60 -13.67 2.54
C ALA A 125 5.22 -14.99 3.03
N LEU A 126 5.99 -15.68 2.20
CA LEU A 126 6.68 -16.93 2.56
C LEU A 126 7.77 -16.71 3.64
N LEU A 127 8.50 -15.60 3.61
CA LEU A 127 9.44 -15.24 4.67
C LEU A 127 8.76 -15.05 6.03
N LEU A 128 7.52 -14.53 6.04
CA LEU A 128 6.75 -14.34 7.26
C LEU A 128 6.32 -15.68 7.90
N VAL A 129 6.02 -16.70 7.08
CA VAL A 129 5.70 -18.07 7.56
C VAL A 129 6.81 -18.62 8.43
N GLY A 130 8.06 -18.50 7.99
CA GLY A 130 9.24 -19.02 8.68
C GLY A 130 9.65 -18.27 9.95
N ARG A 131 8.82 -17.37 10.48
CA ARG A 131 9.14 -16.47 11.61
C ARG A 131 10.39 -15.61 11.37
N ARG A 132 10.73 -15.35 10.12
CA ARG A 132 11.92 -14.61 9.69
C ARG A 132 11.63 -13.11 9.58
N THR A 133 11.11 -12.52 10.64
CA THR A 133 10.64 -11.13 10.68
C THR A 133 11.69 -10.13 10.17
N VAL A 134 12.97 -10.36 10.47
CA VAL A 134 14.06 -9.47 10.00
C VAL A 134 14.15 -9.49 8.48
N TRP A 135 14.15 -10.67 7.86
CA TRP A 135 14.25 -10.79 6.39
C TRP A 135 13.00 -10.29 5.68
N PHE A 136 11.83 -10.53 6.26
CA PHE A 136 10.57 -9.93 5.82
C PHE A 136 10.67 -8.40 5.79
N ASN A 137 11.18 -7.80 6.86
CA ASN A 137 11.32 -6.35 6.96
C ASN A 137 12.34 -5.81 5.96
N LEU A 138 13.48 -6.47 5.79
CA LEU A 138 14.50 -6.08 4.81
C LEU A 138 13.97 -6.16 3.37
N VAL A 139 13.28 -7.24 3.00
CA VAL A 139 12.65 -7.37 1.67
C VAL A 139 11.56 -6.31 1.45
N THR A 140 10.90 -5.85 2.51
CA THR A 140 9.92 -4.77 2.42
C THR A 140 10.58 -3.39 2.23
N ALA A 141 11.72 -3.14 2.88
CA ALA A 141 12.42 -1.86 2.85
C ALA A 141 13.34 -1.70 1.61
N LEU A 142 13.87 -2.80 1.10
CA LEU A 142 14.86 -2.78 0.01
C LEU A 142 14.39 -2.07 -1.27
N PRO A 143 13.14 -2.26 -1.76
CA PRO A 143 12.69 -1.50 -2.93
C PRO A 143 12.73 0.01 -2.72
N GLN A 144 12.39 0.47 -1.53
CA GLN A 144 12.36 1.90 -1.21
C GLN A 144 13.77 2.51 -1.14
N LEU A 145 14.75 1.74 -0.64
CA LEU A 145 16.15 2.12 -0.68
C LEU A 145 16.69 2.20 -2.12
N VAL A 146 16.38 1.20 -2.94
CA VAL A 146 16.79 1.18 -4.35
C VAL A 146 16.14 2.33 -5.13
N LEU A 147 14.86 2.64 -4.85
CA LEU A 147 14.19 3.80 -5.44
C LEU A 147 14.88 5.11 -5.05
N LEU A 148 15.25 5.30 -3.78
CA LEU A 148 16.00 6.48 -3.35
C LEU A 148 17.33 6.61 -4.12
N LEU A 149 18.14 5.55 -4.13
CA LEU A 149 19.41 5.56 -4.83
C LEU A 149 19.25 5.82 -6.33
N GLY A 150 18.26 5.19 -6.96
CA GLY A 150 17.96 5.38 -8.37
C GLY A 150 17.50 6.81 -8.70
N VAL A 151 16.64 7.39 -7.86
CA VAL A 151 16.22 8.80 -8.01
C VAL A 151 17.43 9.73 -7.87
N LEU A 152 18.30 9.53 -6.86
CA LEU A 152 19.50 10.32 -6.68
C LEU A 152 20.43 10.26 -7.91
N VAL A 153 20.63 9.06 -8.47
CA VAL A 153 21.46 8.85 -9.67
C VAL A 153 20.83 9.51 -10.90
N LEU A 154 19.54 9.31 -11.14
CA LEU A 154 18.86 9.87 -12.33
C LEU A 154 18.82 11.40 -12.28
N VAL A 155 18.49 11.98 -11.11
CA VAL A 155 18.48 13.44 -10.92
C VAL A 155 19.90 14.00 -11.02
N GLY A 156 20.87 13.40 -10.34
CA GLY A 156 22.26 13.87 -10.34
C GLY A 156 22.95 13.79 -11.70
N SER A 157 22.54 12.83 -12.56
CA SER A 157 23.07 12.69 -13.93
C SER A 157 22.29 13.53 -14.97
N GLY A 158 21.25 14.27 -14.58
CA GLY A 158 20.39 15.00 -15.51
C GLY A 158 19.61 14.10 -16.49
N SER A 159 19.55 12.80 -16.20
CA SER A 159 19.01 11.79 -17.11
C SER A 159 17.55 11.45 -16.84
N VAL A 160 16.80 12.36 -16.22
CA VAL A 160 15.39 12.11 -15.85
C VAL A 160 14.52 12.10 -17.10
N ASN A 161 13.80 10.98 -17.27
CA ASN A 161 12.79 10.82 -18.30
C ASN A 161 11.68 9.91 -17.73
N GLU A 162 10.42 10.24 -17.98
CA GLU A 162 9.26 9.46 -17.52
C GLU A 162 9.33 7.99 -17.90
N GLN A 163 9.88 7.65 -19.06
CA GLN A 163 10.05 6.29 -19.55
C GLN A 163 11.02 5.44 -18.69
N ARG A 164 11.84 6.08 -17.84
CA ARG A 164 12.79 5.40 -16.95
C ARG A 164 12.18 4.98 -15.62
N TRP A 165 11.09 5.60 -15.20
CA TRP A 165 10.45 5.25 -13.93
C TRP A 165 10.04 3.79 -13.83
N PRO A 166 9.37 3.17 -14.83
CA PRO A 166 9.04 1.75 -14.77
C PRO A 166 10.27 0.84 -14.62
N TRP A 167 11.40 1.18 -15.28
CA TRP A 167 12.65 0.42 -15.16
C TRP A 167 13.25 0.54 -13.76
N LEU A 168 13.18 1.71 -13.13
CA LEU A 168 13.63 1.91 -11.78
C LEU A 168 12.79 1.06 -10.79
N PHE A 169 11.48 1.00 -10.97
CA PHE A 169 10.61 0.12 -10.18
C PHE A 169 10.93 -1.36 -10.43
N ALA A 170 11.19 -1.76 -11.67
CA ALA A 170 11.59 -3.13 -12.00
C ALA A 170 12.89 -3.52 -11.29
N LEU A 171 13.90 -2.63 -11.28
CA LEU A 171 15.14 -2.83 -10.55
C LEU A 171 14.90 -2.94 -9.03
N ALA A 172 14.06 -2.06 -8.47
CA ALA A 172 13.74 -2.04 -7.06
C ALA A 172 13.04 -3.33 -6.59
N PHE A 173 12.01 -3.77 -7.30
CA PHE A 173 11.31 -5.01 -6.98
C PHE A 173 12.15 -6.25 -7.31
N GLY A 174 12.90 -6.23 -8.41
CA GLY A 174 13.78 -7.32 -8.81
C GLY A 174 14.89 -7.60 -7.80
N SER A 175 15.53 -6.54 -7.28
CA SER A 175 16.55 -6.68 -6.23
C SER A 175 15.97 -7.30 -4.95
N ALA A 176 14.78 -6.85 -4.53
CA ALA A 176 14.11 -7.41 -3.36
C ALA A 176 13.64 -8.84 -3.57
N ALA A 177 13.11 -9.17 -4.76
CA ALA A 177 12.69 -10.52 -5.11
C ALA A 177 13.90 -11.49 -5.16
N GLY A 178 15.01 -11.07 -5.79
CA GLY A 178 16.26 -11.83 -5.83
C GLY A 178 16.82 -12.12 -4.43
N PHE A 179 16.85 -11.09 -3.58
CA PHE A 179 17.27 -11.25 -2.20
C PHE A 179 16.35 -12.18 -1.40
N ALA A 180 15.03 -12.05 -1.54
CA ALA A 180 14.07 -12.93 -0.88
C ALA A 180 14.22 -14.38 -1.31
N LEU A 181 14.35 -14.62 -2.62
CA LEU A 181 14.54 -15.96 -3.19
C LEU A 181 15.83 -16.61 -2.69
N TRP A 182 16.94 -15.86 -2.70
CA TRP A 182 18.22 -16.31 -2.15
C TRP A 182 18.09 -16.75 -0.69
N ARG A 183 17.38 -15.96 0.14
CA ARG A 183 17.15 -16.29 1.55
C ARG A 183 16.24 -17.49 1.76
N LEU A 184 15.21 -17.66 0.93
CA LEU A 184 14.33 -18.82 0.99
C LEU A 184 15.06 -20.11 0.61
N LYS A 185 15.83 -20.11 -0.49
CA LYS A 185 16.59 -21.27 -0.95
C LYS A 185 17.62 -21.74 0.07
N ARG A 186 18.36 -20.82 0.72
CA ARG A 186 19.34 -21.18 1.78
C ARG A 186 18.72 -21.79 3.03
N SER A 187 17.42 -21.74 3.14
CA SER A 187 16.71 -22.16 4.35
C SER A 187 15.72 -23.28 4.09
N ALA A 188 15.73 -23.84 2.91
CA ALA A 188 14.90 -24.99 2.54
C ALA A 188 15.42 -26.24 3.24
N ASN A 189 15.02 -26.44 4.50
CA ASN A 189 14.98 -27.78 5.07
C ASN A 189 13.82 -28.49 4.39
N ALA A 190 14.06 -29.72 3.94
CA ALA A 190 13.07 -30.55 3.28
C ALA A 190 11.77 -30.55 4.08
N ALA A 191 10.78 -29.88 3.57
CA ALA A 191 9.46 -29.85 4.16
C ALA A 191 8.67 -31.08 3.71
N PRO A 192 7.83 -31.66 4.56
CA PRO A 192 7.10 -32.88 4.29
C PRO A 192 6.16 -32.76 3.09
N THR A 193 5.84 -33.93 2.56
CA THR A 193 4.93 -34.24 1.47
C THR A 193 3.73 -33.29 1.38
N SER A 194 3.71 -32.47 0.32
CA SER A 194 2.61 -31.56 0.06
C SER A 194 1.38 -32.29 -0.42
N THR A 195 0.25 -32.06 0.23
CA THR A 195 -1.05 -32.31 -0.40
C THR A 195 -1.20 -31.32 -1.58
N ALA A 196 -1.60 -31.84 -2.75
CA ALA A 196 -1.83 -30.99 -3.91
C ALA A 196 -3.04 -30.05 -3.61
N ILE A 197 -2.75 -28.78 -3.42
CA ILE A 197 -3.79 -27.75 -3.26
C ILE A 197 -4.13 -27.21 -4.64
N GLY A 198 -5.41 -27.28 -4.99
CA GLY A 198 -5.91 -26.74 -6.25
C GLY A 198 -6.04 -25.20 -6.22
N TRP A 199 -5.98 -24.57 -7.40
CA TRP A 199 -6.11 -23.13 -7.57
C TRP A 199 -7.44 -22.57 -6.98
N ARG A 200 -8.53 -23.35 -7.01
CA ARG A 200 -9.83 -22.96 -6.44
C ARG A 200 -9.75 -22.70 -4.92
N GLN A 201 -9.02 -23.54 -4.19
CA GLN A 201 -8.86 -23.40 -2.74
C GLN A 201 -7.99 -22.17 -2.40
N LEU A 202 -6.91 -21.97 -3.16
CA LEU A 202 -6.05 -20.80 -3.02
C LEU A 202 -6.83 -19.50 -3.31
N GLY A 203 -7.56 -19.46 -4.42
CA GLY A 203 -8.34 -18.31 -4.84
C GLY A 203 -9.48 -17.99 -3.88
N HIS A 204 -10.23 -18.99 -3.43
CA HIS A 204 -11.35 -18.79 -2.50
C HIS A 204 -10.88 -18.15 -1.17
N TYR A 205 -9.75 -18.62 -0.63
CA TYR A 205 -9.19 -18.05 0.61
C TYR A 205 -8.69 -16.61 0.43
N GLY A 206 -8.08 -16.32 -0.71
CA GLY A 206 -7.52 -14.99 -0.99
C GLY A 206 -8.53 -13.96 -1.50
N LEU A 207 -9.73 -14.37 -1.91
CA LEU A 207 -10.68 -13.55 -2.67
C LEU A 207 -11.06 -12.23 -1.97
N ALA A 208 -11.40 -12.30 -0.69
CA ALA A 208 -11.82 -11.10 0.05
C ALA A 208 -10.65 -10.10 0.20
N ALA A 209 -9.46 -10.59 0.51
CA ALA A 209 -8.27 -9.75 0.61
C ALA A 209 -7.87 -9.17 -0.75
N TRP A 210 -8.01 -9.96 -1.82
CA TRP A 210 -7.76 -9.50 -3.19
C TRP A 210 -8.74 -8.40 -3.60
N LEU A 211 -10.03 -8.62 -3.45
CA LEU A 211 -11.05 -7.62 -3.80
C LEU A 211 -10.83 -6.31 -3.03
N ALA A 212 -10.59 -6.39 -1.72
CA ALA A 212 -10.33 -5.20 -0.92
C ALA A 212 -9.08 -4.45 -1.40
N ALA A 213 -7.98 -5.14 -1.66
CA ALA A 213 -6.75 -4.52 -2.15
C ALA A 213 -6.91 -3.93 -3.56
N ALA A 214 -7.56 -4.65 -4.48
CA ALA A 214 -7.82 -4.19 -5.84
C ALA A 214 -8.74 -2.95 -5.84
N LEU A 215 -9.81 -2.96 -5.07
CA LEU A 215 -10.71 -1.80 -4.94
C LEU A 215 -9.98 -0.59 -4.34
N TYR A 216 -9.16 -0.79 -3.30
CA TYR A 216 -8.40 0.29 -2.68
C TYR A 216 -7.40 0.94 -3.64
N THR A 217 -6.58 0.13 -4.33
CA THR A 217 -5.59 0.64 -5.27
C THR A 217 -6.23 1.25 -6.51
N ALA A 218 -7.37 0.71 -6.97
CA ALA A 218 -8.16 1.30 -8.04
C ALA A 218 -8.72 2.67 -7.65
N ALA A 219 -9.18 2.84 -6.38
CA ALA A 219 -9.65 4.13 -5.89
C ALA A 219 -8.54 5.19 -5.88
N ILE A 220 -7.33 4.82 -5.43
CA ILE A 220 -6.15 5.71 -5.47
C ILE A 220 -5.84 6.13 -6.92
N LEU A 221 -5.75 5.16 -7.82
CA LEU A 221 -5.44 5.43 -9.23
C LEU A 221 -6.51 6.31 -9.89
N LEU A 222 -7.79 6.05 -9.61
CA LEU A 222 -8.91 6.85 -10.13
C LEU A 222 -8.80 8.30 -9.68
N VAL A 223 -8.58 8.54 -8.38
CA VAL A 223 -8.47 9.91 -7.84
C VAL A 223 -7.25 10.62 -8.40
N GLN A 224 -6.10 9.94 -8.55
CA GLN A 224 -4.91 10.52 -9.16
C GLN A 224 -5.15 10.91 -10.61
N ARG A 225 -5.78 10.03 -11.42
CA ARG A 225 -6.15 10.36 -12.80
C ARG A 225 -7.17 11.49 -12.89
N TRP A 226 -8.06 11.54 -11.95
CA TRP A 226 -9.01 12.62 -11.88
C TRP A 226 -8.34 13.97 -11.60
N VAL A 227 -7.43 14.03 -10.60
CA VAL A 227 -6.63 15.24 -10.34
C VAL A 227 -5.84 15.64 -11.58
N GLU A 228 -5.16 14.70 -12.22
CA GLU A 228 -4.35 14.95 -13.42
C GLU A 228 -5.16 15.52 -14.57
N ARG A 229 -6.32 14.90 -14.88
CA ARG A 229 -7.18 15.32 -16.00
C ARG A 229 -7.84 16.68 -15.79
N SER A 230 -8.18 17.02 -14.54
CA SER A 230 -8.91 18.25 -14.21
C SER A 230 -8.01 19.42 -13.87
N GLN A 231 -6.80 19.17 -13.34
CA GLN A 231 -5.89 20.19 -12.79
C GLN A 231 -4.48 20.15 -13.39
N GLY A 232 -4.17 19.12 -14.19
CA GLY A 232 -2.85 18.93 -14.82
C GLY A 232 -1.84 18.18 -13.94
N ALA A 233 -0.70 17.84 -14.55
CA ALA A 233 0.35 17.02 -13.97
C ALA A 233 1.02 17.68 -12.74
N ALA A 234 1.21 19.00 -12.76
CA ALA A 234 1.79 19.73 -11.63
C ALA A 234 0.92 19.62 -10.37
N MET A 235 -0.41 19.74 -10.51
CA MET A 235 -1.33 19.60 -9.38
C MET A 235 -1.42 18.14 -8.90
N LEU A 236 -1.29 17.17 -9.79
CA LEU A 236 -1.09 15.78 -9.41
C LEU A 236 0.16 15.62 -8.52
N GLY A 237 1.25 16.29 -8.86
CA GLY A 237 2.46 16.30 -8.04
C GLY A 237 2.22 16.83 -6.62
N VAL A 238 1.50 17.94 -6.48
CA VAL A 238 1.12 18.51 -5.17
C VAL A 238 0.24 17.52 -4.39
N PHE A 239 -0.79 16.96 -5.03
CA PHE A 239 -1.68 15.98 -4.42
C PHE A 239 -0.93 14.74 -3.93
N THR A 240 -0.08 14.16 -4.77
CA THR A 240 0.65 12.93 -4.44
C THR A 240 1.77 13.16 -3.42
N MET A 241 2.36 14.36 -3.39
CA MET A 241 3.26 14.76 -2.31
C MET A 241 2.52 14.80 -0.98
N ALA A 242 1.34 15.44 -0.93
CA ALA A 242 0.51 15.47 0.27
C ALA A 242 0.10 14.04 0.71
N MET A 243 -0.30 13.17 -0.22
CA MET A 243 -0.62 11.76 0.05
C MET A 243 0.59 11.01 0.61
N THR A 244 1.80 11.25 0.10
CA THR A 244 3.03 10.63 0.60
C THR A 244 3.34 11.08 2.03
N LEU A 245 3.17 12.36 2.33
CA LEU A 245 3.34 12.90 3.69
C LEU A 245 2.32 12.32 4.67
N VAL A 246 1.07 12.11 4.24
CA VAL A 246 0.04 11.42 5.04
C VAL A 246 0.44 9.99 5.37
N GLN A 247 1.16 9.28 4.50
CA GLN A 247 1.60 7.90 4.77
C GLN A 247 2.64 7.81 5.90
N VAL A 248 3.38 8.87 6.19
CA VAL A 248 4.42 8.87 7.24
C VAL A 248 3.85 8.45 8.60
N PRO A 249 2.83 9.11 9.16
CA PRO A 249 2.24 8.71 10.42
C PRO A 249 1.45 7.38 10.35
N LEU A 250 1.04 6.92 9.16
CA LEU A 250 0.35 5.64 8.96
C LEU A 250 1.31 4.45 8.93
N THR A 251 2.56 4.68 8.61
CA THR A 251 3.61 3.68 8.46
C THR A 251 3.79 2.77 9.69
N PRO A 252 3.88 3.28 10.95
CA PRO A 252 4.01 2.44 12.14
C PRO A 252 2.83 1.48 12.32
N VAL A 253 1.61 1.91 11.99
CA VAL A 253 0.40 1.07 12.07
C VAL A 253 0.49 -0.09 11.09
N SER A 254 0.92 0.19 9.85
CA SER A 254 1.07 -0.83 8.81
C SER A 254 2.12 -1.88 9.17
N TYR A 255 3.20 -1.47 9.83
CA TYR A 255 4.28 -2.38 10.24
C TYR A 255 3.94 -3.20 11.47
N ALA A 256 3.10 -2.66 12.35
CA ALA A 256 2.57 -3.40 13.47
C ALA A 256 1.49 -4.42 13.06
N ALA A 257 0.79 -4.20 11.94
CA ALA A 257 -0.35 -5.00 11.52
C ALA A 257 -0.10 -6.52 11.47
N PRO A 258 0.98 -7.08 10.88
CA PRO A 258 1.22 -8.52 10.87
C PRO A 258 1.44 -9.11 12.26
N LEU A 259 2.05 -8.35 13.17
CA LEU A 259 2.30 -8.78 14.54
C LEU A 259 1.03 -8.72 15.40
N LEU A 260 0.22 -7.68 15.21
CA LEU A 260 -1.09 -7.53 15.84
C LEU A 260 -2.06 -8.63 15.35
N PHE A 261 -2.08 -8.91 14.05
CA PHE A 261 -2.88 -10.00 13.47
C PHE A 261 -2.59 -11.32 14.15
N ARG A 262 -1.31 -11.70 14.26
CA ARG A 262 -0.90 -12.93 14.94
C ARG A 262 -1.35 -12.96 16.39
N ARG A 263 -1.16 -11.85 17.14
CA ARG A 263 -1.55 -11.75 18.55
C ARG A 263 -3.07 -11.87 18.73
N TRP A 264 -3.84 -11.23 17.85
CA TRP A 264 -5.30 -11.23 17.98
C TRP A 264 -5.95 -12.52 17.48
N MET A 265 -5.27 -13.33 16.65
CA MET A 265 -5.65 -14.71 16.40
C MET A 265 -5.53 -15.60 17.66
N GLU A 266 -4.55 -15.34 18.49
CA GLU A 266 -4.32 -16.11 19.74
C GLU A 266 -5.21 -15.62 20.90
N ARG A 267 -5.49 -14.32 20.94
CA ARG A 267 -6.29 -13.67 21.99
C ARG A 267 -7.16 -12.57 21.38
N PRO A 268 -8.48 -12.64 21.51
CA PRO A 268 -9.39 -11.63 20.96
C PRO A 268 -9.00 -10.22 21.38
N GLY A 269 -8.91 -9.31 20.41
CA GLY A 269 -8.42 -7.94 20.59
C GLY A 269 -9.46 -6.84 20.35
N ALA A 270 -10.77 -7.15 20.36
CA ALA A 270 -11.82 -6.23 19.97
C ALA A 270 -11.80 -4.89 20.73
N GLN A 271 -11.70 -4.94 22.08
CA GLN A 271 -11.64 -3.72 22.88
C GLN A 271 -10.33 -2.95 22.68
N ALA A 272 -9.20 -3.66 22.62
CA ALA A 272 -7.89 -3.04 22.38
C ALA A 272 -7.84 -2.39 21.01
N SER A 273 -8.33 -3.06 19.96
CA SER A 273 -8.34 -2.53 18.59
C SER A 273 -9.19 -1.25 18.49
N ARG A 274 -10.36 -1.21 19.13
CA ARG A 274 -11.21 -0.03 19.19
C ARG A 274 -10.51 1.14 19.91
N ARG A 275 -9.89 0.88 21.04
CA ARG A 275 -9.16 1.92 21.82
C ARG A 275 -8.01 2.49 21.00
N TRP A 276 -7.19 1.64 20.36
CA TRP A 276 -6.10 2.08 19.51
C TRP A 276 -6.59 2.83 18.27
N ALA A 277 -7.67 2.39 17.63
CA ALA A 277 -8.26 3.08 16.49
C ALA A 277 -8.71 4.50 16.87
N LEU A 278 -9.40 4.67 18.00
CA LEU A 278 -9.84 5.99 18.48
C LEU A 278 -8.66 6.91 18.86
N LEU A 279 -7.64 6.39 19.53
CA LEU A 279 -6.44 7.16 19.89
C LEU A 279 -5.69 7.65 18.65
N LEU A 280 -5.48 6.76 17.68
CA LEU A 280 -4.81 7.12 16.42
C LEU A 280 -5.64 8.11 15.61
N PHE A 281 -6.94 7.90 15.53
CA PHE A 281 -7.85 8.81 14.85
C PHE A 281 -7.78 10.22 15.47
N GLY A 282 -7.93 10.33 16.79
CA GLY A 282 -7.87 11.62 17.49
C GLY A 282 -6.50 12.29 17.38
N ALA A 283 -5.41 11.53 17.52
CA ALA A 283 -4.05 12.07 17.39
C ALA A 283 -3.79 12.64 15.98
N LEU A 284 -4.22 11.93 14.92
CA LEU A 284 -4.03 12.41 13.55
C LEU A 284 -4.95 13.57 13.19
N LEU A 285 -6.15 13.64 13.77
CA LEU A 285 -6.99 14.85 13.67
C LEU A 285 -6.32 16.06 14.32
N GLY A 286 -5.67 15.88 15.48
CA GLY A 286 -4.88 16.92 16.12
C GLY A 286 -3.73 17.39 15.23
N VAL A 287 -3.02 16.48 14.58
CA VAL A 287 -1.97 16.82 13.59
C VAL A 287 -2.57 17.55 12.39
N ALA A 288 -3.72 17.11 11.87
CA ALA A 288 -4.41 17.79 10.76
C ALA A 288 -4.76 19.25 11.11
N ALA A 289 -5.32 19.47 12.30
CA ALA A 289 -5.61 20.81 12.79
C ALA A 289 -4.33 21.66 12.92
N LEU A 290 -3.26 21.10 13.50
CA LEU A 290 -1.99 21.80 13.62
C LEU A 290 -1.42 22.22 12.25
N VAL A 291 -1.42 21.30 11.27
CA VAL A 291 -0.97 21.59 9.91
C VAL A 291 -1.83 22.64 9.24
N TRP A 292 -3.16 22.62 9.45
CA TRP A 292 -4.09 23.61 8.90
C TRP A 292 -3.77 25.02 9.41
N PHE A 293 -3.60 25.17 10.71
CA PHE A 293 -3.27 26.45 11.32
C PHE A 293 -1.84 26.92 11.01
N ALA A 294 -0.90 25.99 10.83
CA ALA A 294 0.48 26.29 10.43
C ALA A 294 0.63 26.54 8.92
N ALA A 295 -0.39 26.29 8.10
CA ALA A 295 -0.31 26.42 6.63
C ALA A 295 0.20 27.80 6.15
N PRO A 296 -0.14 28.95 6.77
CA PRO A 296 0.40 30.25 6.36
C PRO A 296 1.91 30.40 6.58
N LEU A 297 2.52 29.58 7.45
CA LEU A 297 3.96 29.59 7.72
C LEU A 297 4.76 28.71 6.72
N TRP A 298 4.06 27.88 5.96
CA TRP A 298 4.67 26.89 5.07
C TRP A 298 5.57 27.47 3.96
N PRO A 299 5.22 28.58 3.31
CA PRO A 299 6.10 29.23 2.31
C PRO A 299 7.47 29.61 2.87
N ARG A 300 7.56 29.84 4.19
CA ARG A 300 8.82 30.18 4.87
C ARG A 300 9.72 28.96 5.10
N LEU A 301 9.21 27.75 4.92
CA LEU A 301 9.94 26.48 5.14
C LEU A 301 10.65 25.95 3.88
N GLY A 302 10.62 26.68 2.77
CA GLY A 302 11.54 26.47 1.65
C GLY A 302 11.22 25.30 0.72
N LEU A 303 9.96 24.81 0.65
CA LEU A 303 9.57 23.75 -0.31
C LEU A 303 9.44 24.24 -1.76
N GLY A 304 9.91 25.45 -2.08
CA GLY A 304 9.95 25.97 -3.44
C GLY A 304 8.63 26.48 -4.00
N SER A 305 8.73 27.34 -5.04
CA SER A 305 7.60 27.73 -5.89
C SER A 305 7.07 26.50 -6.65
N GLY A 306 5.76 26.29 -6.67
CA GLY A 306 5.11 25.15 -7.36
C GLY A 306 4.40 24.17 -6.44
N TYR A 307 4.60 24.26 -5.10
CA TYR A 307 3.83 23.48 -4.12
C TYR A 307 2.82 24.35 -3.35
N GLU A 308 2.29 25.34 -4.01
CA GLU A 308 1.23 26.20 -3.45
C GLU A 308 0.00 25.34 -3.12
N GLY A 309 -0.55 25.55 -1.92
CA GLY A 309 -1.70 24.78 -1.43
C GLY A 309 -1.34 23.41 -0.80
N LEU A 310 -0.08 22.94 -0.85
CA LEU A 310 0.35 21.64 -0.29
C LEU A 310 -0.03 21.49 1.18
N ALA A 311 0.21 22.52 2.01
CA ALA A 311 -0.08 22.45 3.44
C ALA A 311 -1.58 22.30 3.73
N ARG A 312 -2.44 23.02 3.01
CA ARG A 312 -3.90 22.87 3.13
C ARG A 312 -4.38 21.52 2.62
N ALA A 313 -3.88 21.08 1.47
CA ALA A 313 -4.16 19.74 0.93
C ALA A 313 -3.75 18.64 1.91
N LEU A 314 -2.55 18.75 2.49
CA LEU A 314 -2.04 17.83 3.52
C LEU A 314 -2.97 17.80 4.74
N ALA A 315 -3.40 18.95 5.26
CA ALA A 315 -4.28 19.01 6.41
C ALA A 315 -5.62 18.30 6.15
N VAL A 316 -6.23 18.54 4.99
CA VAL A 316 -7.48 17.87 4.59
C VAL A 316 -7.26 16.37 4.42
N LEU A 317 -6.18 15.96 3.75
CA LEU A 317 -5.86 14.54 3.54
C LEU A 317 -5.49 13.81 4.85
N LEU A 318 -4.94 14.51 5.86
CA LEU A 318 -4.69 13.94 7.19
C LEU A 318 -5.99 13.54 7.91
N VAL A 319 -7.11 14.20 7.64
CA VAL A 319 -8.44 13.76 8.13
C VAL A 319 -8.76 12.36 7.55
N GLY A 320 -8.58 12.19 6.24
CA GLY A 320 -8.69 10.88 5.59
C GLY A 320 -7.66 9.88 6.14
N GLY A 321 -6.42 10.33 6.37
CA GLY A 321 -5.37 9.53 6.99
C GLY A 321 -5.71 9.05 8.40
N ALA A 322 -6.39 9.87 9.20
CA ALA A 322 -6.90 9.46 10.51
C ALA A 322 -7.91 8.30 10.38
N ALA A 323 -8.83 8.40 9.42
CA ALA A 323 -9.78 7.34 9.10
C ALA A 323 -9.08 6.06 8.62
N GLU A 324 -8.05 6.19 7.77
CA GLU A 324 -7.23 5.06 7.29
C GLU A 324 -6.48 4.36 8.44
N ALA A 325 -5.89 5.12 9.37
CA ALA A 325 -5.21 4.54 10.53
C ALA A 325 -6.16 3.71 11.39
N ALA A 326 -7.35 4.24 11.67
CA ALA A 326 -8.39 3.53 12.38
C ALA A 326 -8.86 2.26 11.64
N SER A 327 -9.10 2.38 10.32
CA SER A 327 -9.50 1.27 9.45
C SER A 327 -8.46 0.15 9.43
N ARG A 328 -7.17 0.47 9.36
CA ARG A 328 -6.09 -0.53 9.37
C ARG A 328 -6.08 -1.33 10.68
N VAL A 329 -6.21 -0.67 11.82
CA VAL A 329 -6.27 -1.36 13.12
C VAL A 329 -7.52 -2.25 13.26
N LEU A 330 -8.69 -1.70 12.91
CA LEU A 330 -9.95 -2.45 12.97
C LEU A 330 -9.99 -3.59 11.96
N GLY A 331 -9.44 -3.39 10.76
CA GLY A 331 -9.34 -4.40 9.72
C GLY A 331 -8.44 -5.58 10.11
N VAL A 332 -7.32 -5.32 10.79
CA VAL A 332 -6.47 -6.39 11.34
C VAL A 332 -7.26 -7.25 12.33
N ASN A 333 -8.06 -6.63 13.20
CA ASN A 333 -8.90 -7.37 14.14
C ASN A 333 -10.02 -8.16 13.44
N ALA A 334 -10.69 -7.57 12.44
CA ALA A 334 -11.72 -8.23 11.64
C ALA A 334 -11.17 -9.48 10.92
N ASN A 335 -10.00 -9.35 10.31
CA ASN A 335 -9.32 -10.48 9.65
C ASN A 335 -8.92 -11.56 10.66
N ALA A 336 -8.42 -11.19 11.85
CA ALA A 336 -8.06 -12.11 12.91
C ALA A 336 -9.29 -12.85 13.49
N SER A 337 -10.45 -12.21 13.47
CA SER A 337 -11.74 -12.76 13.91
C SER A 337 -12.48 -13.55 12.81
N GLY A 338 -11.86 -13.78 11.65
CA GLY A 338 -12.44 -14.56 10.56
C GLY A 338 -13.52 -13.85 9.75
N THR A 339 -13.56 -12.52 9.77
CA THR A 339 -14.54 -11.71 9.01
C THR A 339 -13.88 -10.83 7.92
N PRO A 340 -13.11 -11.41 6.97
CA PRO A 340 -12.34 -10.63 6.00
C PRO A 340 -13.21 -9.82 5.02
N TRP A 341 -14.45 -10.22 4.79
CA TRP A 341 -15.40 -9.52 3.91
C TRP A 341 -15.79 -8.11 4.39
N VAL A 342 -15.51 -7.78 5.66
CA VAL A 342 -15.68 -6.40 6.16
C VAL A 342 -14.80 -5.42 5.39
N ALA A 343 -13.57 -5.82 5.03
CA ALA A 343 -12.69 -4.99 4.23
C ALA A 343 -13.28 -4.68 2.84
N VAL A 344 -13.90 -5.67 2.19
CA VAL A 344 -14.57 -5.46 0.89
C VAL A 344 -15.75 -4.48 1.03
N ARG A 345 -16.59 -4.66 2.07
CA ARG A 345 -17.71 -3.74 2.33
C ARG A 345 -17.22 -2.31 2.61
N ALA A 346 -16.12 -2.15 3.32
CA ALA A 346 -15.52 -0.86 3.59
C ALA A 346 -15.04 -0.20 2.29
N GLU A 347 -14.40 -0.95 1.39
CA GLU A 347 -13.97 -0.40 0.11
C GLU A 347 -15.17 -0.09 -0.81
N LEU A 348 -16.23 -0.87 -0.79
CA LEU A 348 -17.46 -0.54 -1.51
C LEU A 348 -18.11 0.76 -0.98
N ALA A 349 -18.10 0.98 0.35
CA ALA A 349 -18.55 2.24 0.94
C ALA A 349 -17.66 3.42 0.53
N ARG A 350 -16.32 3.21 0.45
CA ARG A 350 -15.38 4.19 -0.12
C ARG A 350 -15.77 4.56 -1.55
N TRP A 351 -16.00 3.59 -2.41
CA TRP A 351 -16.41 3.81 -3.80
C TRP A 351 -17.73 4.54 -3.94
N GLY A 352 -18.72 4.19 -3.10
CA GLY A 352 -19.99 4.92 -3.04
C GLY A 352 -19.80 6.39 -2.67
N ALA A 353 -18.96 6.66 -1.66
CA ALA A 353 -18.64 8.03 -1.23
C ALA A 353 -17.81 8.80 -2.29
N LEU A 354 -16.88 8.13 -2.98
CA LEU A 354 -16.15 8.73 -4.12
C LEU A 354 -17.10 9.11 -5.25
N GLY A 355 -18.02 8.20 -5.63
CA GLY A 355 -19.02 8.47 -6.67
C GLY A 355 -19.95 9.62 -6.32
N ALA A 356 -20.48 9.64 -5.08
CA ALA A 356 -21.32 10.74 -4.59
C ALA A 356 -20.53 12.06 -4.55
N GLY A 357 -19.31 12.04 -4.03
CA GLY A 357 -18.44 13.22 -4.00
C GLY A 357 -18.10 13.75 -5.39
N TRP A 358 -17.93 12.84 -6.36
CA TRP A 358 -17.74 13.23 -7.78
C TRP A 358 -18.93 14.03 -8.32
N VAL A 359 -20.14 13.55 -8.08
CA VAL A 359 -21.38 14.19 -8.58
C VAL A 359 -21.59 15.54 -7.89
N VAL A 360 -21.36 15.62 -6.56
CA VAL A 360 -21.68 16.81 -5.75
C VAL A 360 -20.59 17.88 -5.86
N ALA A 361 -19.32 17.51 -5.78
CA ALA A 361 -18.22 18.48 -5.68
C ALA A 361 -17.81 19.08 -7.03
N SER A 362 -18.27 18.52 -8.17
CA SER A 362 -17.91 18.93 -9.53
C SER A 362 -16.49 19.53 -9.59
N PRO A 363 -15.43 18.74 -9.80
CA PRO A 363 -14.08 18.94 -9.27
C PRO A 363 -13.42 20.24 -9.75
N SER A 364 -13.61 21.30 -9.01
CA SER A 364 -13.12 22.64 -9.34
C SER A 364 -11.81 23.04 -8.65
N GLY A 365 -11.06 22.08 -8.05
CA GLY A 365 -9.79 22.41 -7.41
C GLY A 365 -9.21 21.31 -6.53
N LEU A 366 -7.96 21.47 -6.10
CA LEU A 366 -7.22 20.52 -5.29
C LEU A 366 -7.91 20.19 -3.96
N LEU A 367 -8.37 21.21 -3.23
CA LEU A 367 -8.97 21.01 -1.90
C LEU A 367 -10.29 20.23 -1.93
N PRO A 368 -11.25 20.49 -2.84
CA PRO A 368 -12.43 19.63 -3.00
C PRO A 368 -12.07 18.18 -3.29
N MET A 369 -11.05 17.91 -4.10
CA MET A 369 -10.60 16.55 -4.38
C MET A 369 -10.01 15.85 -3.15
N CYS A 370 -9.19 16.58 -2.37
CA CYS A 370 -8.69 16.10 -1.08
C CYS A 370 -9.84 15.81 -0.10
N ALA A 371 -10.87 16.64 -0.09
CA ALA A 371 -12.05 16.45 0.76
C ALA A 371 -12.85 15.21 0.35
N VAL A 372 -13.09 15.01 -0.96
CA VAL A 372 -13.77 13.81 -1.48
C VAL A 372 -13.02 12.55 -1.09
N TRP A 373 -11.68 12.54 -1.24
CA TRP A 373 -10.86 11.41 -0.77
C TRP A 373 -11.02 11.18 0.73
N SER A 374 -10.94 12.24 1.54
CA SER A 374 -11.04 12.12 3.00
C SER A 374 -12.41 11.65 3.47
N VAL A 375 -13.50 12.13 2.86
CA VAL A 375 -14.86 11.65 3.11
C VAL A 375 -15.00 10.18 2.73
N SER A 376 -14.41 9.76 1.62
CA SER A 376 -14.43 8.35 1.21
C SER A 376 -13.70 7.43 2.20
N ALA A 377 -12.59 7.90 2.76
CA ALA A 377 -11.86 7.18 3.82
C ALA A 377 -12.67 7.09 5.12
N LEU A 378 -13.39 8.17 5.49
CA LEU A 378 -14.32 8.17 6.63
C LEU A 378 -15.48 7.18 6.43
N ALA A 379 -16.03 7.09 5.23
CA ALA A 379 -17.08 6.11 4.90
C ALA A 379 -16.59 4.67 5.08
N ALA A 380 -15.38 4.36 4.61
CA ALA A 380 -14.76 3.05 4.84
C ALA A 380 -14.51 2.76 6.32
N ALA A 381 -14.00 3.75 7.08
CA ALA A 381 -13.77 3.62 8.52
C ALA A 381 -15.06 3.38 9.31
N ALA A 382 -16.17 4.02 8.91
CA ALA A 382 -17.47 3.83 9.52
C ALA A 382 -17.95 2.37 9.44
N VAL A 383 -17.74 1.70 8.31
CA VAL A 383 -18.07 0.27 8.15
C VAL A 383 -17.30 -0.60 9.14
N PHE A 384 -15.98 -0.38 9.29
CA PHE A 384 -15.17 -1.10 10.28
C PHE A 384 -15.61 -0.82 11.71
N ALA A 385 -15.96 0.44 12.03
CA ALA A 385 -16.42 0.82 13.35
C ALA A 385 -17.78 0.19 13.72
N LEU A 386 -18.73 0.13 12.77
CA LEU A 386 -20.02 -0.52 12.94
C LEU A 386 -19.86 -2.02 13.19
N GLN A 387 -19.01 -2.69 12.41
CA GLN A 387 -18.72 -4.11 12.59
C GLN A 387 -18.07 -4.37 13.96
N ALA A 388 -17.13 -3.56 14.39
CA ALA A 388 -16.48 -3.69 15.69
C ALA A 388 -17.49 -3.51 16.86
N ARG A 389 -18.50 -2.65 16.69
CA ARG A 389 -19.57 -2.48 17.68
C ARG A 389 -20.50 -3.70 17.74
N SER A 390 -20.88 -4.27 16.61
CA SER A 390 -21.74 -5.47 16.56
C SER A 390 -21.06 -6.69 17.18
N ALA A 391 -19.79 -6.92 16.90
CA ALA A 391 -19.00 -7.99 17.49
C ALA A 391 -18.86 -7.86 19.03
N ALA A 392 -18.67 -6.64 19.53
CA ALA A 392 -18.60 -6.39 20.97
C ALA A 392 -19.94 -6.65 21.70
N ARG A 393 -21.07 -6.32 21.07
CA ARG A 393 -22.41 -6.63 21.62
C ARG A 393 -22.69 -8.13 21.70
N GLN A 394 -22.29 -8.88 20.68
CA GLN A 394 -22.44 -10.34 20.67
C GLN A 394 -21.61 -11.02 21.76
N GLN A 395 -20.40 -10.54 22.02
CA GLN A 395 -19.55 -11.05 23.11
C GLN A 395 -20.11 -10.71 24.51
N GLY A 396 -20.66 -9.50 24.68
CA GLY A 396 -21.29 -9.10 25.96
C GLY A 396 -22.63 -9.78 26.24
N ALA A 397 -23.33 -10.28 25.21
CA ALA A 397 -24.57 -11.05 25.37
C ALA A 397 -24.32 -12.56 25.64
N ALA A 398 -23.10 -13.03 25.40
CA ALA A 398 -22.67 -14.42 25.63
C ALA A 398 -21.92 -14.62 26.96
N ALA A 399 -21.57 -13.54 27.66
CA ALA A 399 -20.95 -13.52 28.99
C ALA A 399 -21.99 -13.27 30.07
#